data_2212aa259f950316379d1db04e7537f0
#
_entry.id   2212aa259f950316379d1db04e7537f0
#
_cell.length_a   1.000
_cell.length_b   1.000
_cell.length_c   1.000
_cell.angle_alpha   90.00
_cell.angle_beta   90.00
_cell.angle_gamma   90.00
#
_symmetry.space_group_name_H-M   'P 1'
#
loop_
_entity.id
_entity.type
_entity.pdbx_description
1 polymer ?
#
loop_
_entity_poly.entity_id
_entity_poly.type
_entity_poly.pdbx_seq_one_letter_code
_entity_poly.pdbx_strand_id
1 'polypeptide(L)'
;TLLGTIMGAVILLVVLSAFADTPVEGAMGRVYAIGFLQIIAPLLISFVVTACYTPAISYEVTHMRGSGEFELLLATGVSPIIYLVCPIFYATTIIISSHIVFFMAALLTGSYIMSLLMPVFNFGLMVDVFYRSIEASDLMIMSFKVFIISSAIALFPLRESLQADPYHARIPDLTTRAAKNIILYLAVTEILLALHLYT
;
A
#
# COMPACT_ATOMS: atom_id res chain seq x y z
N THR A 1 8.80 -7.30 -7.26
CA THR A 1 10.23 -6.93 -7.14
C THR A 1 10.77 -6.24 -8.40
N LEU A 2 10.58 -6.80 -9.60
CA LEU A 2 11.08 -6.24 -10.87
C LEU A 2 10.50 -4.84 -11.15
N LEU A 3 9.23 -4.63 -10.84
CA LEU A 3 8.56 -3.33 -10.97
C LEU A 3 9.17 -2.30 -10.00
N GLY A 4 9.52 -2.71 -8.78
CA GLY A 4 10.20 -1.85 -7.81
C GLY A 4 11.60 -1.44 -8.24
N THR A 5 12.39 -2.36 -8.83
CA THR A 5 13.74 -2.02 -9.34
C THR A 5 13.68 -1.08 -10.54
N ILE A 6 12.78 -1.31 -11.48
CA ILE A 6 12.58 -0.39 -12.63
C ILE A 6 12.12 0.98 -12.14
N MET A 7 11.16 1.03 -11.23
CA MET A 7 10.71 2.29 -10.66
C MET A 7 11.84 3.01 -9.91
N GLY A 8 12.63 2.32 -9.11
CA GLY A 8 13.78 2.91 -8.43
C GLY A 8 14.77 3.58 -9.40
N ALA A 9 15.07 2.94 -10.52
CA ALA A 9 15.92 3.49 -11.56
C ALA A 9 15.31 4.74 -12.23
N VAL A 10 14.05 4.67 -12.63
CA VAL A 10 13.34 5.80 -13.28
C VAL A 10 13.24 7.00 -12.34
N ILE A 11 12.95 6.75 -11.09
CA ILE A 11 12.81 7.80 -10.08
C ILE A 11 14.12 8.50 -9.81
N LEU A 12 15.21 7.73 -9.69
CA LEU A 12 16.54 8.31 -9.55
C LEU A 12 16.85 9.23 -10.75
N LEU A 13 16.51 8.81 -11.96
CA LEU A 13 16.66 9.64 -13.16
C LEU A 13 15.86 10.95 -13.08
N VAL A 14 14.60 10.87 -12.64
CA VAL A 14 13.73 12.06 -12.48
C VAL A 14 14.29 13.01 -11.42
N VAL A 15 14.71 12.48 -10.27
CA VAL A 15 15.31 13.29 -9.20
C VAL A 15 16.62 13.93 -9.68
N LEU A 16 17.50 13.18 -10.36
CA LEU A 16 18.73 13.71 -10.94
C LEU A 16 18.46 14.80 -11.96
N SER A 17 17.49 14.62 -12.86
CA SER A 17 17.16 15.63 -13.87
C SER A 17 16.55 16.91 -13.27
N ALA A 18 15.79 16.78 -12.20
CA ALA A 18 15.15 17.91 -11.52
C ALA A 18 16.15 18.79 -10.73
N PHE A 19 17.26 18.19 -10.27
CA PHE A 19 18.22 18.86 -9.39
C PHE A 19 19.64 18.96 -9.98
N ALA A 20 19.82 18.68 -11.28
CA ALA A 20 21.12 18.69 -11.95
C ALA A 20 21.87 20.02 -11.81
N ASP A 21 21.16 21.13 -11.63
CA ASP A 21 21.72 22.48 -11.56
C ASP A 21 21.73 23.10 -10.14
N THR A 22 21.39 22.32 -9.10
CA THR A 22 21.30 22.86 -7.73
C THR A 22 22.28 22.19 -6.76
N PRO A 23 23.05 22.96 -5.94
CA PRO A 23 24.00 22.40 -4.98
C PRO A 23 23.30 21.91 -3.70
N VAL A 24 22.22 21.09 -3.82
CA VAL A 24 21.33 20.79 -2.69
C VAL A 24 21.30 19.29 -2.41
N GLU A 25 22.48 18.72 -2.09
CA GLU A 25 22.60 17.29 -1.75
C GLU A 25 21.68 16.85 -0.59
N GLY A 26 21.49 17.71 0.42
CA GLY A 26 20.62 17.42 1.56
C GLY A 26 19.10 17.45 1.26
N ALA A 27 18.67 18.36 0.36
CA ALA A 27 17.26 18.45 -0.04
C ALA A 27 16.84 17.28 -0.92
N MET A 28 17.73 16.77 -1.78
CA MET A 28 17.50 15.59 -2.61
C MET A 28 17.17 14.35 -1.78
N GLY A 29 17.93 14.08 -0.73
CA GLY A 29 17.70 12.93 0.15
C GLY A 29 16.35 13.01 0.86
N ARG A 30 15.95 14.20 1.31
CA ARG A 30 14.67 14.43 1.97
C ARG A 30 13.48 14.27 1.02
N VAL A 31 13.56 14.83 -0.19
CA VAL A 31 12.54 14.66 -1.24
C VAL A 31 12.41 13.19 -1.65
N TYR A 32 13.54 12.48 -1.77
CA TYR A 32 13.55 11.04 -2.05
C TYR A 32 12.92 10.24 -0.91
N ALA A 33 13.31 10.51 0.34
CA ALA A 33 12.76 9.81 1.51
C ALA A 33 11.25 10.06 1.67
N ILE A 34 10.82 11.31 1.67
CA ILE A 34 9.41 11.69 1.88
C ILE A 34 8.56 11.28 0.67
N GLY A 35 8.95 11.65 -0.54
CA GLY A 35 8.17 11.39 -1.74
C GLY A 35 7.96 9.90 -1.99
N PHE A 36 8.99 9.08 -1.77
CA PHE A 36 8.94 7.66 -2.04
C PHE A 36 8.46 6.81 -0.90
N LEU A 37 9.03 7.02 0.30
CA LEU A 37 8.66 6.23 1.46
C LEU A 37 7.23 6.50 1.88
N GLN A 38 6.84 7.78 1.92
CA GLN A 38 5.57 8.17 2.52
C GLN A 38 4.41 8.23 1.53
N ILE A 39 4.65 8.51 0.25
CA ILE A 39 3.57 8.73 -0.71
C ILE A 39 3.50 7.59 -1.73
N ILE A 40 4.57 7.38 -2.49
CA ILE A 40 4.51 6.50 -3.66
C ILE A 40 4.46 5.02 -3.27
N ALA A 41 5.29 4.60 -2.31
CA ALA A 41 5.34 3.19 -1.91
C ALA A 41 4.00 2.69 -1.32
N PRO A 42 3.40 3.35 -0.31
CA PRO A 42 2.11 2.91 0.22
C PRO A 42 1.00 2.92 -0.83
N LEU A 43 0.99 3.91 -1.72
CA LEU A 43 -0.03 4.05 -2.76
C LEU A 43 0.06 2.93 -3.80
N LEU A 44 1.25 2.65 -4.33
CA LEU A 44 1.46 1.56 -5.30
C LEU A 44 1.15 0.20 -4.69
N ILE A 45 1.62 -0.04 -3.46
CA ILE A 45 1.38 -1.31 -2.78
C ILE A 45 -0.11 -1.49 -2.50
N SER A 46 -0.81 -0.43 -2.09
CA SER A 46 -2.25 -0.48 -1.88
C SER A 46 -3.02 -0.87 -3.16
N PHE A 47 -2.61 -0.36 -4.33
CA PHE A 47 -3.19 -0.76 -5.61
C PHE A 47 -2.96 -2.25 -5.90
N VAL A 48 -1.73 -2.74 -5.75
CA VAL A 48 -1.40 -4.15 -6.00
C VAL A 48 -2.16 -5.07 -5.05
N VAL A 49 -2.16 -4.75 -3.76
CA VAL A 49 -2.86 -5.54 -2.73
C VAL A 49 -4.37 -5.50 -2.97
N THR A 50 -4.95 -4.33 -3.27
CA THR A 50 -6.37 -4.21 -3.62
C THR A 50 -6.73 -5.09 -4.81
N ALA A 51 -5.95 -5.05 -5.90
CA ALA A 51 -6.21 -5.85 -7.09
C ALA A 51 -6.15 -7.36 -6.83
N CYS A 52 -5.24 -7.82 -5.97
CA CYS A 52 -5.07 -9.23 -5.68
C CYS A 52 -6.05 -9.76 -4.62
N TYR A 53 -6.28 -9.01 -3.55
CA TYR A 53 -7.02 -9.52 -2.39
C TYR A 53 -8.50 -9.19 -2.39
N THR A 54 -8.94 -8.08 -3.01
CA THR A 54 -10.37 -7.73 -3.07
C THR A 54 -11.21 -8.82 -3.73
N PRO A 55 -10.80 -9.43 -4.88
CA PRO A 55 -11.55 -10.53 -5.48
C PRO A 55 -11.61 -11.76 -4.57
N ALA A 56 -10.49 -12.10 -3.92
CA ALA A 56 -10.41 -13.26 -3.05
C ALA A 56 -11.35 -13.12 -1.83
N ILE A 57 -11.32 -11.96 -1.16
CA ILE A 57 -12.20 -11.67 -0.02
C ILE A 57 -13.67 -11.69 -0.47
N SER A 58 -13.99 -11.05 -1.59
CA SER A 58 -15.37 -11.00 -2.10
C SER A 58 -15.88 -12.39 -2.45
N TYR A 59 -15.04 -13.24 -3.03
CA TYR A 59 -15.38 -14.63 -3.34
C TYR A 59 -15.65 -15.42 -2.06
N GLU A 60 -14.72 -15.40 -1.11
CA GLU A 60 -14.81 -16.17 0.13
C GLU A 60 -16.07 -15.84 0.92
N VAL A 61 -16.34 -14.56 1.13
CA VAL A 61 -17.53 -14.10 1.87
C VAL A 61 -18.82 -14.50 1.16
N THR A 62 -18.87 -14.34 -0.17
CA THR A 62 -20.06 -14.71 -0.94
C THR A 62 -20.28 -16.22 -0.94
N HIS A 63 -19.20 -17.01 -1.03
CA HIS A 63 -19.24 -18.46 -0.99
C HIS A 63 -19.73 -18.97 0.38
N MET A 64 -19.19 -18.45 1.48
CA MET A 64 -19.62 -18.82 2.84
C MET A 64 -21.10 -18.51 3.10
N ARG A 65 -21.62 -17.42 2.53
CA ARG A 65 -23.05 -17.09 2.62
C ARG A 65 -23.91 -18.00 1.76
N GLY A 66 -23.45 -18.36 0.58
CA GLY A 66 -24.18 -19.28 -0.32
C GLY A 66 -24.18 -20.73 0.15
N SER A 67 -23.14 -21.17 0.89
CA SER A 67 -23.01 -22.52 1.44
C SER A 67 -23.76 -22.73 2.78
N GLY A 68 -24.27 -21.66 3.42
CA GLY A 68 -24.93 -21.74 4.72
C GLY A 68 -23.96 -21.76 5.92
N GLU A 69 -22.66 -21.51 5.70
CA GLU A 69 -21.67 -21.46 6.77
C GLU A 69 -21.92 -20.29 7.73
N PHE A 70 -22.50 -19.19 7.24
CA PHE A 70 -22.91 -18.05 8.07
C PHE A 70 -23.96 -18.44 9.11
N GLU A 71 -24.98 -19.17 8.69
CA GLU A 71 -26.05 -19.69 9.56
C GLU A 71 -25.49 -20.69 10.57
N LEU A 72 -24.54 -21.53 10.15
CA LEU A 72 -23.87 -22.46 11.03
C LEU A 72 -23.07 -21.77 12.14
N LEU A 73 -22.30 -20.72 11.77
CA LEU A 73 -21.57 -19.92 12.76
C LEU A 73 -22.50 -19.23 13.74
N LEU A 74 -23.60 -18.66 13.27
CA LEU A 74 -24.62 -18.06 14.15
C LEU A 74 -25.25 -19.08 15.08
N ALA A 75 -25.53 -20.29 14.60
CA ALA A 75 -26.08 -21.37 15.42
C ALA A 75 -25.12 -21.84 16.54
N THR A 76 -23.81 -21.72 16.31
CA THR A 76 -22.79 -21.99 17.35
C THR A 76 -22.50 -20.80 18.26
N GLY A 77 -23.19 -19.66 18.08
CA GLY A 77 -23.00 -18.44 18.88
C GLY A 77 -21.79 -17.61 18.49
N VAL A 78 -21.14 -17.93 17.37
CA VAL A 78 -19.99 -17.16 16.82
C VAL A 78 -20.50 -16.12 15.86
N SER A 79 -20.10 -14.85 16.06
CA SER A 79 -20.39 -13.79 15.09
C SER A 79 -19.59 -14.00 13.80
N PRO A 80 -20.23 -14.25 12.64
CA PRO A 80 -19.52 -14.44 11.38
C PRO A 80 -18.70 -13.19 10.97
N ILE A 81 -19.19 -12.02 11.33
CA ILE A 81 -18.50 -10.75 11.01
C ILE A 81 -17.16 -10.68 11.75
N ILE A 82 -17.13 -10.96 13.05
CA ILE A 82 -15.87 -10.94 13.83
C ILE A 82 -14.94 -12.05 13.36
N TYR A 83 -15.50 -13.24 13.09
CA TYR A 83 -14.75 -14.39 12.59
C TYR A 83 -14.01 -14.10 11.27
N LEU A 84 -14.60 -13.29 10.38
CA LEU A 84 -13.99 -12.91 9.10
C LEU A 84 -13.13 -11.65 9.21
N VAL A 85 -13.60 -10.59 9.85
CA VAL A 85 -12.92 -9.28 9.89
C VAL A 85 -11.54 -9.37 10.52
N CYS A 86 -11.43 -10.02 11.69
CA CYS A 86 -10.17 -10.07 12.42
C CYS A 86 -9.04 -10.73 11.63
N PRO A 87 -9.17 -11.97 11.12
CA PRO A 87 -8.08 -12.60 10.37
C PRO A 87 -7.77 -11.90 9.06
N ILE A 88 -8.77 -11.39 8.34
CA ILE A 88 -8.56 -10.64 7.11
C ILE A 88 -7.78 -9.35 7.39
N PHE A 89 -8.15 -8.61 8.44
CA PHE A 89 -7.44 -7.39 8.82
C PHE A 89 -5.98 -7.65 9.21
N TYR A 90 -5.72 -8.65 10.05
CA TYR A 90 -4.35 -9.01 10.44
C TYR A 90 -3.53 -9.49 9.24
N ALA A 91 -4.11 -10.35 8.40
CA ALA A 91 -3.44 -10.84 7.20
C ALA A 91 -3.09 -9.69 6.24
N THR A 92 -4.02 -8.78 5.95
CA THR A 92 -3.77 -7.63 5.07
C THR A 92 -2.73 -6.68 5.65
N THR A 93 -2.72 -6.46 6.97
CA THR A 93 -1.72 -5.63 7.63
C THR A 93 -0.31 -6.21 7.50
N ILE A 94 -0.14 -7.50 7.74
CA ILE A 94 1.15 -8.20 7.60
C ILE A 94 1.61 -8.16 6.13
N ILE A 95 0.71 -8.43 5.21
CA ILE A 95 1.00 -8.45 3.76
C ILE A 95 1.46 -7.07 3.30
N ILE A 96 0.74 -6.00 3.62
CA ILE A 96 1.09 -4.64 3.23
C ILE A 96 2.44 -4.23 3.82
N SER A 97 2.65 -4.48 5.12
CA SER A 97 3.92 -4.18 5.78
C SER A 97 5.10 -4.89 5.12
N SER A 98 4.94 -6.18 4.82
CA SER A 98 5.97 -6.97 4.13
C SER A 98 6.27 -6.44 2.73
N HIS A 99 5.24 -6.10 1.96
CA HIS A 99 5.40 -5.57 0.60
C HIS A 99 6.09 -4.22 0.59
N ILE A 100 5.83 -3.36 1.59
CA ILE A 100 6.54 -2.08 1.74
C ILE A 100 8.04 -2.31 1.93
N VAL A 101 8.43 -3.22 2.81
CA VAL A 101 9.85 -3.55 3.05
C VAL A 101 10.52 -4.08 1.77
N PHE A 102 9.87 -5.03 1.08
CA PHE A 102 10.40 -5.57 -0.19
C PHE A 102 10.46 -4.52 -1.30
N PHE A 103 9.49 -3.63 -1.36
CA PHE A 103 9.48 -2.54 -2.33
C PHE A 103 10.63 -1.56 -2.08
N MET A 104 10.88 -1.21 -0.82
CA MET A 104 12.01 -0.36 -0.43
C MET A 104 13.36 -0.99 -0.78
N ALA A 105 13.54 -2.27 -0.49
CA ALA A 105 14.76 -2.98 -0.87
C ALA A 105 14.94 -2.98 -2.40
N ALA A 106 13.86 -3.18 -3.16
CA ALA A 106 13.89 -3.12 -4.61
C ALA A 106 14.21 -1.73 -5.17
N LEU A 107 13.67 -0.65 -4.56
CA LEU A 107 13.99 0.72 -4.89
C LEU A 107 15.50 1.02 -4.70
N LEU A 108 16.05 0.67 -3.55
CA LEU A 108 17.48 0.85 -3.27
C LEU A 108 18.36 0.06 -4.24
N THR A 109 17.96 -1.16 -4.58
CA THR A 109 18.68 -1.98 -5.55
C THR A 109 18.65 -1.35 -6.96
N GLY A 110 17.50 -0.84 -7.38
CA GLY A 110 17.36 -0.13 -8.66
C GLY A 110 18.21 1.14 -8.73
N SER A 111 18.22 1.91 -7.65
CA SER A 111 19.06 3.11 -7.52
C SER A 111 20.56 2.78 -7.55
N TYR A 112 20.96 1.67 -6.92
CA TYR A 112 22.35 1.19 -6.96
C TYR A 112 22.78 0.79 -8.38
N ILE A 113 21.98 0.02 -9.08
CA ILE A 113 22.27 -0.38 -10.48
C ILE A 113 22.42 0.86 -11.36
N MET A 114 21.56 1.86 -11.18
CA MET A 114 21.61 3.08 -11.96
C MET A 114 22.85 3.92 -11.66
N SER A 115 23.31 3.95 -10.41
CA SER A 115 24.55 4.64 -10.01
C SER A 115 25.80 4.02 -10.64
N LEU A 116 25.79 2.72 -10.92
CA LEU A 116 26.88 2.05 -11.63
C LEU A 116 26.94 2.46 -13.12
N LEU A 117 25.80 2.79 -13.71
CA LEU A 117 25.68 3.23 -15.11
C LEU A 117 26.00 4.74 -15.27
N MET A 118 25.82 5.53 -14.21
CA MET A 118 26.05 6.96 -14.18
C MET A 118 27.08 7.33 -13.10
N PRO A 119 28.39 7.39 -13.43
CA PRO A 119 29.45 7.59 -12.44
C PRO A 119 29.45 9.01 -11.80
N VAL A 120 28.64 9.92 -12.29
CA VAL A 120 28.44 11.26 -11.70
C VAL A 120 27.73 11.17 -10.32
N PHE A 121 27.10 10.03 -10.04
CA PHE A 121 26.26 9.85 -8.86
C PHE A 121 26.92 8.97 -7.80
N ASN A 122 27.11 9.51 -6.60
CA ASN A 122 27.64 8.76 -5.47
C ASN A 122 26.50 8.09 -4.68
N PHE A 123 26.25 6.80 -4.96
CA PHE A 123 25.23 6.01 -4.27
C PHE A 123 25.42 5.98 -2.74
N GLY A 124 26.66 5.91 -2.28
CA GLY A 124 26.96 5.93 -0.84
C GLY A 124 26.47 7.19 -0.15
N LEU A 125 26.69 8.33 -0.79
CA LEU A 125 26.22 9.62 -0.31
C LEU A 125 24.68 9.71 -0.30
N MET A 126 24.03 9.20 -1.34
CA MET A 126 22.55 9.13 -1.39
C MET A 126 21.97 8.27 -0.27
N VAL A 127 22.53 7.12 -0.03
CA VAL A 127 22.11 6.21 1.05
C VAL A 127 22.30 6.87 2.41
N ASP A 128 23.44 7.52 2.65
CA ASP A 128 23.72 8.23 3.91
C ASP A 128 22.72 9.37 4.15
N VAL A 129 22.46 10.19 3.13
CA VAL A 129 21.46 11.27 3.19
C VAL A 129 20.06 10.72 3.40
N PHE A 130 19.68 9.62 2.72
CA PHE A 130 18.41 8.96 2.90
C PHE A 130 18.20 8.50 4.35
N TYR A 131 19.19 7.80 4.93
CA TYR A 131 19.11 7.33 6.31
C TYR A 131 19.05 8.47 7.33
N ARG A 132 19.80 9.54 7.11
CA ARG A 132 19.77 10.74 7.98
C ARG A 132 18.48 11.55 7.86
N SER A 133 17.77 11.42 6.73
CA SER A 133 16.53 12.15 6.48
C SER A 133 15.29 11.46 7.05
N ILE A 134 15.38 10.18 7.44
CA ILE A 134 14.27 9.43 8.05
C ILE A 134 14.21 9.74 9.53
N GLU A 135 13.12 10.33 9.95
CA GLU A 135 12.82 10.61 11.36
C GLU A 135 11.88 9.51 11.93
N ALA A 136 11.87 9.40 13.27
CA ALA A 136 10.93 8.48 13.95
C ALA A 136 9.46 8.84 13.66
N SER A 137 9.16 10.11 13.45
CA SER A 137 7.86 10.63 12.99
C SER A 137 7.42 10.01 11.67
N ASP A 138 8.34 9.82 10.72
CA ASP A 138 8.04 9.24 9.41
C ASP A 138 7.59 7.77 9.52
N LEU A 139 8.22 7.01 10.41
CA LEU A 139 7.85 5.64 10.69
C LEU A 139 6.47 5.53 11.36
N MET A 140 6.14 6.47 12.25
CA MET A 140 4.80 6.53 12.87
C MET A 140 3.73 6.84 11.84
N ILE A 141 3.96 7.82 10.97
CA ILE A 141 3.04 8.18 9.87
C ILE A 141 2.84 6.99 8.94
N MET A 142 3.92 6.31 8.56
CA MET A 142 3.87 5.13 7.71
C MET A 142 3.09 3.98 8.36
N SER A 143 3.31 3.72 9.65
CA SER A 143 2.55 2.71 10.39
C SER A 143 1.07 3.03 10.45
N PHE A 144 0.72 4.29 10.64
CA PHE A 144 -0.66 4.77 10.63
C PHE A 144 -1.31 4.60 9.24
N LYS A 145 -0.58 4.92 8.15
CA LYS A 145 -1.03 4.69 6.78
C LYS A 145 -1.28 3.20 6.51
N VAL A 146 -0.38 2.32 6.92
CA VAL A 146 -0.56 0.87 6.80
C VAL A 146 -1.85 0.42 7.47
N PHE A 147 -2.13 0.91 8.67
CA PHE A 147 -3.36 0.60 9.40
C PHE A 147 -4.62 1.05 8.64
N ILE A 148 -4.62 2.27 8.10
CA ILE A 148 -5.72 2.82 7.29
C ILE A 148 -5.94 1.99 6.01
N ILE A 149 -4.87 1.69 5.28
CA ILE A 149 -4.92 0.91 4.03
C ILE A 149 -5.47 -0.49 4.31
N SER A 150 -4.96 -1.15 5.35
CA SER A 150 -5.38 -2.49 5.74
C SER A 150 -6.86 -2.54 6.13
N SER A 151 -7.34 -1.54 6.89
CA SER A 151 -8.74 -1.46 7.27
C SER A 151 -9.65 -1.27 6.06
N ALA A 152 -9.26 -0.45 5.10
CA ALA A 152 -10.01 -0.25 3.87
C ALA A 152 -10.11 -1.54 3.04
N ILE A 153 -8.98 -2.22 2.82
CA ILE A 153 -8.93 -3.47 2.04
C ILE A 153 -9.67 -4.61 2.72
N ALA A 154 -9.71 -4.65 4.05
CA ALA A 154 -10.48 -5.66 4.78
C ALA A 154 -11.99 -5.37 4.78
N LEU A 155 -12.39 -4.11 4.99
CA LEU A 155 -13.79 -3.78 5.28
C LEU A 155 -14.64 -3.56 4.02
N PHE A 156 -14.12 -2.92 2.97
CA PHE A 156 -14.93 -2.63 1.78
C PHE A 156 -15.38 -3.88 1.02
N PRO A 157 -14.53 -4.87 0.70
CA PRO A 157 -14.97 -6.08 0.04
C PRO A 157 -15.95 -6.89 0.89
N LEU A 158 -15.70 -6.93 2.20
CA LEU A 158 -16.60 -7.60 3.15
C LEU A 158 -17.99 -6.95 3.14
N ARG A 159 -18.06 -5.62 3.24
CA ARG A 159 -19.30 -4.86 3.21
C ARG A 159 -20.10 -5.10 1.93
N GLU A 160 -19.46 -4.97 0.77
CA GLU A 160 -20.12 -5.16 -0.54
C GLU A 160 -20.64 -6.61 -0.68
N SER A 161 -19.86 -7.60 -0.24
CA SER A 161 -20.25 -9.00 -0.30
C SER A 161 -21.37 -9.35 0.69
N LEU A 162 -21.41 -8.72 1.86
CA LEU A 162 -22.48 -8.90 2.84
C LEU A 162 -23.81 -8.28 2.40
N GLN A 163 -23.78 -7.22 1.60
CA GLN A 163 -24.99 -6.54 1.10
C GLN A 163 -25.55 -7.20 -0.17
N ALA A 164 -24.76 -8.00 -0.85
CA ALA A 164 -25.17 -8.66 -2.09
C ALA A 164 -26.01 -9.90 -1.83
N ASP A 165 -26.86 -10.25 -2.78
CA ASP A 165 -27.55 -11.54 -2.79
C ASP A 165 -26.55 -12.65 -3.16
N PRO A 166 -26.29 -13.64 -2.28
CA PRO A 166 -25.26 -14.66 -2.51
C PRO A 166 -25.53 -15.54 -3.74
N TYR A 167 -26.79 -15.68 -4.16
CA TYR A 167 -27.19 -16.54 -5.27
C TYR A 167 -27.12 -15.82 -6.65
N HIS A 168 -27.23 -14.50 -6.67
CA HIS A 168 -27.26 -13.72 -7.90
C HIS A 168 -26.07 -12.75 -8.05
N ALA A 169 -25.22 -12.66 -7.02
CA ALA A 169 -24.07 -11.75 -7.02
C ALA A 169 -23.01 -12.19 -8.04
N ARG A 170 -22.59 -11.25 -8.87
CA ARG A 170 -21.43 -11.43 -9.74
C ARG A 170 -20.18 -10.93 -9.02
N ILE A 171 -19.24 -11.83 -8.77
CA ILE A 171 -17.97 -11.50 -8.07
C ILE A 171 -17.24 -10.31 -8.72
N PRO A 172 -17.12 -10.21 -10.07
CA PRO A 172 -16.48 -9.06 -10.70
C PRO A 172 -17.14 -7.71 -10.37
N ASP A 173 -18.47 -7.66 -10.26
CA ASP A 173 -19.20 -6.43 -9.94
C ASP A 173 -18.93 -5.99 -8.49
N LEU A 174 -18.95 -6.95 -7.56
CA LEU A 174 -18.62 -6.71 -6.14
C LEU A 174 -17.18 -6.21 -5.98
N THR A 175 -16.26 -6.90 -6.63
CA THR A 175 -14.84 -6.53 -6.64
C THR A 175 -14.62 -5.12 -7.17
N THR A 176 -15.27 -4.77 -8.28
CA THR A 176 -15.15 -3.44 -8.90
C THR A 176 -15.70 -2.35 -7.98
N ARG A 177 -16.85 -2.57 -7.33
CA ARG A 177 -17.42 -1.62 -6.37
C ARG A 177 -16.51 -1.45 -5.16
N ALA A 178 -16.04 -2.55 -4.57
CA ALA A 178 -15.13 -2.52 -3.44
C ALA A 178 -13.81 -1.81 -3.80
N ALA A 179 -13.19 -2.15 -4.92
CA ALA A 179 -11.96 -1.52 -5.38
C ALA A 179 -12.12 -0.02 -5.61
N LYS A 180 -13.22 0.42 -6.23
CA LYS A 180 -13.54 1.84 -6.41
C LYS A 180 -13.63 2.56 -5.06
N ASN A 181 -14.33 1.98 -4.09
CA ASN A 181 -14.49 2.57 -2.77
C ASN A 181 -13.16 2.62 -2.00
N ILE A 182 -12.33 1.58 -2.11
CA ILE A 182 -10.98 1.56 -1.53
C ILE A 182 -10.13 2.68 -2.13
N ILE A 183 -10.07 2.79 -3.46
CA ILE A 183 -9.27 3.81 -4.15
C ILE A 183 -9.72 5.22 -3.76
N LEU A 184 -11.02 5.47 -3.72
CA LEU A 184 -11.57 6.76 -3.31
C LEU A 184 -11.21 7.09 -1.86
N TYR A 185 -11.35 6.11 -0.96
CA TYR A 185 -11.01 6.27 0.45
C TYR A 185 -9.52 6.58 0.63
N LEU A 186 -8.65 5.84 -0.07
CA LEU A 186 -7.21 6.07 -0.04
C LEU A 186 -6.81 7.44 -0.60
N ALA A 187 -7.42 7.87 -1.70
CA ALA A 187 -7.17 9.19 -2.26
C ALA A 187 -7.55 10.31 -1.28
N VAL A 188 -8.70 10.21 -0.63
CA VAL A 188 -9.14 11.18 0.37
C VAL A 188 -8.20 11.19 1.59
N THR A 189 -7.81 10.01 2.09
CA THR A 189 -6.91 9.93 3.24
C THR A 189 -5.51 10.46 2.93
N GLU A 190 -4.97 10.23 1.73
CA GLU A 190 -3.68 10.79 1.30
C GLU A 190 -3.75 12.32 1.21
N ILE A 191 -4.82 12.88 0.65
CA ILE A 191 -5.00 14.34 0.57
C ILE A 191 -5.09 14.95 1.97
N LEU A 192 -5.86 14.34 2.88
CA LEU A 192 -6.00 14.84 4.26
C LEU A 192 -4.68 14.78 5.04
N LEU A 193 -3.94 13.68 4.90
CA LEU A 193 -2.63 13.53 5.52
C LEU A 193 -1.61 14.51 4.93
N ALA A 194 -1.62 14.70 3.62
CA ALA A 194 -0.77 15.70 2.98
C ALA A 194 -1.07 17.10 3.49
N LEU A 195 -2.33 17.50 3.56
CA LEU A 195 -2.73 18.79 4.11
C LEU A 195 -2.28 18.98 5.57
N HIS A 196 -2.40 17.93 6.40
CA HIS A 196 -2.01 18.00 7.81
C HIS A 196 -0.49 18.03 8.03
N LEU A 197 0.30 17.40 7.16
CA LEU A 197 1.75 17.34 7.28
C LEU A 197 2.46 18.57 6.70
N TYR A 198 1.82 19.30 5.78
CA TYR A 198 2.42 20.46 5.10
C TYR A 198 1.83 21.81 5.52
N THR A 199 0.86 21.83 6.45
CA THR A 199 0.40 23.02 7.17
C THR A 199 0.98 23.09 8.57
#